data_5ea17786e30252c134949cfd19cf9be3
#
_entry.id   5ea17786e30252c134949cfd19cf9be3
#
_cell.length_a   1.000
_cell.length_b   1.000
_cell.length_c   1.000
_cell.angle_alpha   90.00
_cell.angle_beta   90.00
_cell.angle_gamma   90.00
#
_symmetry.space_group_name_H-M   'P 1'
#
loop_
_entity.id
_entity.type
_entity.pdbx_description
1 polymer ?
#
loop_
_entity_poly.entity_id
_entity_poly.type
_entity_poly.pdbx_seq_one_letter_code
_entity_poly.pdbx_strand_id
1 'polypeptide(L)'
;MTLSPSPKTPSPLRALDTQQILQSRPLVVQLYEDLLERHGPILGGVDLAQAMGYRSLAAFRQARRRGQVEVSLFTLPNRRGVFALGLDVARWLADAYQANLVASHELRQPT
;
A
#
# COMPACT_ATOMS: atom_id res chain seq x y z
N MET A 1 41.10 6.61 -1.40
CA MET A 1 40.74 6.57 -1.26
C MET A 1 39.82 6.49 -1.01
N THR A 2 39.75 6.52 -1.23
CA THR A 2 39.08 6.62 -0.98
C THR A 2 37.99 6.49 -0.82
N LEU A 3 37.81 6.60 -0.95
CA LEU A 3 36.99 6.62 -0.73
C LEU A 3 36.00 6.52 -0.65
N SER A 4 36.01 6.71 -0.73
CA SER A 4 35.26 6.73 -0.65
C SER A 4 34.30 6.57 -0.49
N PRO A 5 34.19 6.55 -0.42
CA PRO A 5 33.23 6.46 -0.32
C PRO A 5 32.26 6.59 -0.06
N SER A 6 32.42 6.87 0.03
CA SER A 6 31.70 7.01 0.26
C SER A 6 30.78 7.12 0.38
N PRO A 7 30.81 7.25 0.23
CA PRO A 7 29.94 7.48 0.28
C PRO A 7 28.99 7.45 0.36
N LYS A 8 28.84 7.61 0.35
CA LYS A 8 27.91 7.56 0.42
C LYS A 8 27.18 7.92 0.90
N THR A 9 27.44 8.35 1.15
CA THR A 9 26.97 8.69 1.70
C THR A 9 26.01 8.98 2.05
N PRO A 10 25.85 9.06 2.12
CA PRO A 10 24.72 9.17 2.55
C PRO A 10 24.27 10.42 2.92
N SER A 11 24.95 10.98 3.28
CA SER A 11 24.58 12.16 3.73
C SER A 11 23.77 12.91 2.92
N PRO A 12 24.08 13.07 1.88
CA PRO A 12 23.42 13.88 1.03
C PRO A 12 22.08 13.45 0.99
N LEU A 13 22.00 12.32 0.98
CA LEU A 13 20.81 11.91 0.86
C LEU A 13 19.86 12.48 1.64
N ARG A 14 20.17 12.63 2.67
CA ARG A 14 19.22 13.02 3.39
C ARG A 14 18.55 14.11 3.03
N ALA A 15 19.00 14.91 2.79
CA ALA A 15 18.37 16.05 2.60
C ALA A 15 17.44 16.11 1.59
N LEU A 16 17.77 15.96 0.56
CA LEU A 16 16.92 16.25 -0.41
C LEU A 16 16.13 15.38 -0.66
N ASP A 17 16.39 14.68 -0.15
CA ASP A 17 15.96 13.87 -0.81
C ASP A 17 14.91 13.05 -0.40
N THR A 18 14.01 13.47 0.45
CA THR A 18 12.81 12.77 0.74
C THR A 18 12.15 12.44 -0.54
N GLN A 19 12.01 13.39 -1.44
CA GLN A 19 11.37 13.12 -2.63
C GLN A 19 12.12 12.17 -3.48
N GLN A 20 13.39 12.27 -3.56
CA GLN A 20 14.12 11.37 -4.33
C GLN A 20 14.09 10.00 -3.74
N ILE A 21 14.11 9.84 -2.44
CA ILE A 21 13.99 8.56 -1.81
C ILE A 21 12.65 7.94 -2.12
N LEU A 22 11.60 8.71 -2.05
CA LEU A 22 10.29 8.19 -2.36
C LEU A 22 10.19 7.76 -3.79
N GLN A 23 10.82 8.47 -4.68
CA GLN A 23 10.76 8.10 -6.06
C GLN A 23 11.61 6.90 -6.38
N SER A 24 12.64 6.65 -5.63
CA SER A 24 13.51 5.55 -5.94
C SER A 24 13.01 4.22 -5.41
N ARG A 25 11.97 4.23 -4.57
CA ARG A 25 11.44 2.99 -4.04
C ARG A 25 10.09 2.72 -4.66
N PRO A 26 9.83 1.50 -5.05
CA PRO A 26 8.53 1.18 -5.64
C PRO A 26 7.41 1.52 -4.67
N LEU A 27 6.32 1.97 -5.20
CA LEU A 27 5.18 2.35 -4.39
C LEU A 27 4.71 1.19 -3.52
N VAL A 28 4.69 -0.01 -4.05
CA VAL A 28 4.22 -1.15 -3.28
C VAL A 28 5.10 -1.37 -2.05
N VAL A 29 6.39 -1.12 -2.16
CA VAL A 29 7.28 -1.30 -1.02
C VAL A 29 6.99 -0.26 0.04
N GLN A 30 6.78 0.98 -0.38
CA GLN A 30 6.45 2.04 0.56
C GLN A 30 5.15 1.77 1.28
N LEU A 31 4.14 1.34 0.55
CA LEU A 31 2.86 1.05 1.14
C LEU A 31 2.95 -0.14 2.09
N TYR A 32 3.68 -1.17 1.69
CA TYR A 32 3.82 -2.34 2.52
C TYR A 32 4.53 -2.01 3.82
N GLU A 33 5.58 -1.22 3.75
CA GLU A 33 6.31 -0.85 4.94
C GLU A 33 5.44 -0.03 5.89
N ASP A 34 4.64 0.85 5.35
CA ASP A 34 3.76 1.65 6.16
C ASP A 34 2.70 0.78 6.84
N LEU A 35 2.11 -0.14 6.09
CA LEU A 35 1.11 -1.02 6.66
C LEU A 35 1.73 -1.94 7.72
N LEU A 36 2.93 -2.42 7.44
CA LEU A 36 3.61 -3.31 8.36
C LEU A 36 3.89 -2.60 9.67
N GLU A 37 4.31 -1.37 9.60
CA GLU A 37 4.59 -0.61 10.78
C GLU A 37 3.34 -0.32 11.60
N ARG A 38 2.25 -0.01 10.95
CA ARG A 38 1.04 0.32 11.66
C ARG A 38 0.24 -0.86 12.14
N HIS A 39 0.23 -1.93 11.40
CA HIS A 39 -0.66 -3.03 11.67
C HIS A 39 0.01 -4.39 11.76
N GLY A 40 1.27 -4.49 11.41
CA GLY A 40 1.92 -5.78 11.35
C GLY A 40 1.68 -6.44 10.00
N PRO A 41 2.03 -7.70 9.86
CA PRO A 41 2.00 -8.37 8.55
C PRO A 41 0.61 -8.70 8.01
N ILE A 42 -0.39 -8.69 8.88
CA ILE A 42 -1.75 -8.99 8.43
C ILE A 42 -2.71 -7.93 8.92
N LEU A 43 -3.79 -7.77 8.21
CA LEU A 43 -4.80 -6.82 8.59
C LEU A 43 -6.14 -7.53 8.67
N GLY A 44 -6.98 -7.13 9.61
CA GLY A 44 -8.32 -7.68 9.74
C GLY A 44 -9.25 -6.65 10.31
N GLY A 45 -10.52 -6.91 10.26
CA GLY A 45 -11.55 -6.06 10.85
C GLY A 45 -11.52 -4.63 10.34
N VAL A 46 -11.63 -3.71 11.26
CA VAL A 46 -11.68 -2.30 10.92
C VAL A 46 -10.39 -1.84 10.24
N ASP A 47 -9.25 -2.37 10.67
CA ASP A 47 -7.99 -1.97 10.09
C ASP A 47 -7.93 -2.34 8.60
N LEU A 48 -8.40 -3.51 8.26
CA LEU A 48 -8.42 -3.93 6.88
C LEU A 48 -9.40 -3.07 6.09
N ALA A 49 -10.57 -2.82 6.63
CA ALA A 49 -11.56 -2.00 5.95
C ALA A 49 -11.00 -0.61 5.67
N GLN A 50 -10.35 -0.02 6.66
CA GLN A 50 -9.79 1.31 6.47
C GLN A 50 -8.64 1.31 5.49
N ALA A 51 -7.78 0.31 5.55
CA ALA A 51 -6.64 0.24 4.63
C ALA A 51 -7.11 0.12 3.19
N MET A 52 -8.25 -0.51 2.97
CA MET A 52 -8.78 -0.64 1.63
C MET A 52 -9.72 0.49 1.23
N GLY A 53 -9.85 1.48 2.08
CA GLY A 53 -10.62 2.68 1.72
C GLY A 53 -12.11 2.62 1.99
N TYR A 54 -12.59 1.62 2.69
CA TYR A 54 -14.00 1.56 3.02
C TYR A 54 -14.27 2.44 4.23
N ARG A 55 -15.42 3.11 4.22
CA ARG A 55 -15.71 3.99 5.29
C ARG A 55 -16.10 3.29 6.57
N SER A 56 -16.43 2.04 6.54
CA SER A 56 -16.80 1.31 7.73
C SER A 56 -16.59 -0.16 7.53
N LEU A 57 -16.57 -0.91 8.62
CA LEU A 57 -16.48 -2.35 8.55
C LEU A 57 -17.72 -2.92 7.87
N ALA A 58 -18.88 -2.30 8.11
CA ALA A 58 -20.10 -2.75 7.47
C ALA A 58 -20.01 -2.60 5.96
N ALA A 59 -19.46 -1.50 5.48
CA ALA A 59 -19.30 -1.29 4.05
C ALA A 59 -18.37 -2.34 3.46
N PHE A 60 -17.29 -2.66 4.17
CA PHE A 60 -16.35 -3.66 3.71
C PHE A 60 -17.06 -5.03 3.65
N ARG A 61 -17.81 -5.37 4.65
CA ARG A 61 -18.51 -6.66 4.68
C ARG A 61 -19.50 -6.77 3.54
N GLN A 62 -20.17 -5.68 3.22
CA GLN A 62 -21.11 -5.68 2.15
C GLN A 62 -20.40 -5.87 0.81
N ALA A 63 -19.29 -5.19 0.62
CA ALA A 63 -18.50 -5.34 -0.59
C ALA A 63 -17.98 -6.77 -0.72
N ARG A 64 -17.59 -7.37 0.40
CA ARG A 64 -17.11 -8.73 0.37
C ARG A 64 -18.24 -9.70 -0.05
N ARG A 65 -19.43 -9.48 0.48
CA ARG A 65 -20.54 -10.33 0.11
C ARG A 65 -20.88 -10.22 -1.36
N ARG A 66 -20.61 -9.08 -1.96
CA ARG A 66 -20.87 -8.88 -3.37
C ARG A 66 -19.71 -9.30 -4.25
N GLY A 67 -18.66 -9.85 -3.66
CA GLY A 67 -17.51 -10.27 -4.42
C GLY A 67 -16.68 -9.14 -4.96
N GLN A 68 -16.74 -7.98 -4.33
CA GLN A 68 -16.03 -6.82 -4.81
C GLN A 68 -14.68 -6.57 -4.16
N VAL A 69 -14.31 -7.38 -3.19
CA VAL A 69 -13.02 -7.22 -2.54
C VAL A 69 -12.02 -8.05 -3.32
N GLU A 70 -11.02 -7.37 -3.85
CA GLU A 70 -10.09 -7.99 -4.75
C GLU A 70 -8.83 -8.58 -4.15
N VAL A 71 -8.57 -8.36 -2.89
CA VAL A 71 -7.41 -8.97 -2.27
C VAL A 71 -7.81 -10.34 -1.73
N SER A 72 -6.83 -11.22 -1.60
CA SER A 72 -7.09 -12.55 -1.07
C SER A 72 -7.38 -12.47 0.41
N LEU A 73 -8.48 -13.06 0.82
CA LEU A 73 -8.87 -13.07 2.21
C LEU A 73 -8.74 -14.47 2.78
N PHE A 74 -8.38 -14.57 4.03
CA PHE A 74 -8.25 -15.86 4.66
C PHE A 74 -8.69 -15.78 6.11
N THR A 75 -8.90 -16.91 6.74
CA THR A 75 -9.30 -16.94 8.14
C THR A 75 -8.15 -17.49 8.97
N LEU A 76 -8.16 -17.16 10.24
CA LEU A 76 -7.14 -17.66 11.15
C LEU A 76 -7.79 -18.50 12.24
N PRO A 77 -7.07 -19.49 12.76
CA PRO A 77 -7.65 -20.33 13.79
C PRO A 77 -8.04 -19.50 15.02
N ASN A 78 -9.17 -19.78 15.56
CA ASN A 78 -9.65 -19.13 16.76
C ASN A 78 -9.81 -17.64 16.68
N ARG A 79 -9.95 -17.10 15.46
CA ARG A 79 -10.20 -15.69 15.31
C ARG A 79 -11.38 -15.49 14.40
N ARG A 80 -12.16 -14.47 14.69
CA ARG A 80 -13.32 -14.20 13.88
C ARG A 80 -12.99 -13.35 12.72
N GLY A 81 -13.73 -13.48 11.67
CA GLY A 81 -13.63 -12.62 10.50
C GLY A 81 -12.55 -13.06 9.55
N VAL A 82 -12.29 -12.22 8.59
CA VAL A 82 -11.30 -12.50 7.56
C VAL A 82 -10.14 -11.54 7.65
N PHE A 83 -9.02 -11.97 7.14
CA PHE A 83 -7.79 -11.22 7.20
C PHE A 83 -7.17 -11.16 5.81
N ALA A 84 -6.28 -10.23 5.60
CA ALA A 84 -5.51 -10.14 4.36
C ALA A 84 -4.07 -9.87 4.71
N LEU A 85 -3.17 -10.30 3.85
CA LEU A 85 -1.77 -9.99 4.05
C LEU A 85 -1.54 -8.51 3.72
N GLY A 86 -0.76 -7.84 4.53
CA GLY A 86 -0.42 -6.44 4.24
C GLY A 86 0.21 -6.31 2.88
N LEU A 87 0.99 -7.28 2.46
CA LEU A 87 1.63 -7.24 1.15
C LEU A 87 0.59 -7.26 0.04
N ASP A 88 -0.46 -8.05 0.17
CA ASP A 88 -1.50 -8.11 -0.84
C ASP A 88 -2.27 -6.80 -0.90
N VAL A 89 -2.54 -6.20 0.25
CA VAL A 89 -3.24 -4.92 0.28
C VAL A 89 -2.35 -3.84 -0.35
N ALA A 90 -1.05 -3.87 -0.07
CA ALA A 90 -0.13 -2.90 -0.63
C ALA A 90 -0.07 -3.02 -2.15
N ARG A 91 -0.05 -4.25 -2.67
CA ARG A 91 -0.04 -4.44 -4.10
C ARG A 91 -1.33 -3.96 -4.73
N TRP A 92 -2.45 -4.29 -4.11
CA TRP A 92 -3.74 -3.86 -4.62
C TRP A 92 -3.82 -2.33 -4.65
N LEU A 93 -3.35 -1.67 -3.60
CA LEU A 93 -3.38 -0.21 -3.56
C LEU A 93 -2.47 0.38 -4.62
N ALA A 94 -1.29 -0.18 -4.79
CA ALA A 94 -0.35 0.34 -5.78
C ALA A 94 -0.92 0.19 -7.18
N ASP A 95 -1.52 -0.95 -7.46
CA ASP A 95 -2.11 -1.19 -8.78
C ASP A 95 -3.28 -0.27 -9.03
N ALA A 96 -4.12 -0.06 -8.03
CA ALA A 96 -5.27 0.82 -8.18
C ALA A 96 -4.82 2.27 -8.40
N TYR A 97 -3.79 2.69 -7.70
CA TYR A 97 -3.28 4.03 -7.85
C TYR A 97 -2.71 4.23 -9.26
N GLN A 98 -1.94 3.27 -9.74
CA GLN A 98 -1.36 3.37 -11.07
C GLN A 98 -2.43 3.38 -12.14
N ALA A 99 -3.44 2.57 -12.00
CA ALA A 99 -4.53 2.53 -12.95
C ALA A 99 -5.27 3.86 -12.99
N ASN A 100 -5.46 4.47 -11.83
CA ASN A 100 -6.15 5.74 -11.78
C ASN A 100 -5.29 6.87 -12.34
N LEU A 101 -3.99 6.79 -12.21
CA LEU A 101 -3.14 7.80 -12.77
C LEU A 101 -3.22 7.76 -14.29
N VAL A 102 -3.22 6.59 -14.86
CA VAL A 102 -3.31 6.46 -16.30
C VAL A 102 -4.66 6.96 -16.78
N ALA A 103 -5.72 6.56 -16.13
CA ALA A 103 -7.04 6.99 -16.52
C ALA A 103 -7.21 8.51 -16.40
N SER A 104 -6.71 9.08 -15.33
CA SER A 104 -6.83 10.49 -15.16
C SER A 104 -6.06 11.22 -16.21
N HIS A 105 -4.89 10.74 -16.54
CA HIS A 105 -4.06 11.36 -17.52
C HIS A 105 -4.76 11.33 -18.86
N GLU A 106 -5.33 10.21 -19.21
CA GLU A 106 -6.05 10.10 -20.44
C GLU A 106 -7.25 10.99 -20.47
N LEU A 107 -7.95 11.11 -19.40
CA LEU A 107 -9.11 11.96 -19.39
C LEU A 107 -8.73 13.40 -19.52
N ARG A 108 -7.56 13.77 -19.09
CA ARG A 108 -7.24 15.10 -19.15
C ARG A 108 -6.74 15.49 -20.43
N GLN A 109 -6.31 14.68 -21.18
CA GLN A 109 -5.78 14.99 -22.37
C GLN A 109 -6.59 15.33 -23.43
N PRO A 110 -7.52 15.19 -23.52
CA PRO A 110 -8.31 15.38 -24.58
C PRO A 110 -8.25 16.60 -25.12
N THR A 111 -8.56 17.24 -24.91
CA THR A 111 -8.61 18.45 -25.37
C THR A 111 -8.09 18.67 -26.22
#